data_f7363244ac01cd39f0c805d5d1796b31
#
_entry.id   f7363244ac01cd39f0c805d5d1796b31
#
_cell.length_a   1.000
_cell.length_b   1.000
_cell.length_c   1.000
_cell.angle_alpha   90.00
_cell.angle_beta   90.00
_cell.angle_gamma   90.00
#
_symmetry.space_group_name_H-M   'P 1'
#
loop_
_entity.id
_entity.type
_entity.pdbx_description
1 polymer ?
#
loop_
_entity_poly.entity_id
_entity_poly.type
_entity_poly.pdbx_seq_one_letter_code
_entity_poly.pdbx_strand_id
1 'polypeptide(L)'
;VYKRQVLVDTFAQALDLAGASVEVLGFTTRSWAGGKAAKAWKKAGAPASPGRVAEIEHIVHKDAATSWRRARRSIATMLDIHHYREGVDGEALVWAYRRLAAIEASRRLLVLVSDGAPMETATSGANRLGFLDDHLAAVAAALDARHDVEVGALTLDADLSGIFRRSRSIDLDGTLSLGHYEVLADLFG
;
A
#
# COMPACT_ATOMS: atom_id res chain seq x y z
N VAL A 1 -4.37 3.10 13.48
CA VAL A 1 -4.00 3.98 12.37
C VAL A 1 -2.66 4.65 12.63
N TYR A 2 -2.48 5.41 13.72
CA TYR A 2 -1.24 6.14 13.99
C TYR A 2 0.01 5.27 14.10
N LYS A 3 -0.10 4.07 14.68
CA LYS A 3 1.04 3.16 14.85
C LYS A 3 1.65 2.77 13.50
N ARG A 4 0.82 2.50 12.49
CA ARG A 4 1.25 2.17 11.12
C ARG A 4 2.04 3.31 10.48
N GLN A 5 1.54 4.54 10.57
CA GLN A 5 2.22 5.70 10.00
C GLN A 5 3.57 5.96 10.69
N VAL A 6 3.61 5.83 12.02
CA VAL A 6 4.87 5.96 12.79
C VAL A 6 5.87 4.87 12.39
N LEU A 7 5.42 3.63 12.19
CA LEU A 7 6.27 2.54 11.71
C LEU A 7 6.88 2.86 10.35
N VAL A 8 6.05 3.31 9.39
CA VAL A 8 6.51 3.67 8.04
C VAL A 8 7.51 4.83 8.08
N ASP A 9 7.24 5.87 8.87
CA ASP A 9 8.17 7.00 9.04
C ASP A 9 9.51 6.53 9.63
N THR A 10 9.46 5.69 10.64
CA THR A 10 10.66 5.16 11.32
C THR A 10 11.50 4.28 10.36
N PHE A 11 10.85 3.43 9.57
CA PHE A 11 11.55 2.63 8.56
C PHE A 11 12.13 3.51 7.44
N ALA A 12 11.38 4.50 6.97
CA ALA A 12 11.87 5.42 5.95
C ALA A 12 13.09 6.20 6.44
N GLN A 13 13.10 6.64 7.71
CA GLN A 13 14.25 7.30 8.32
C GLN A 13 15.46 6.37 8.40
N ALA A 14 15.28 5.15 8.90
CA ALA A 14 16.37 4.21 9.08
C ALA A 14 17.02 3.81 7.74
N LEU A 15 16.20 3.55 6.72
CA LEU A 15 16.67 3.22 5.39
C LEU A 15 17.39 4.39 4.70
N ASP A 16 16.86 5.62 4.83
CA ASP A 16 17.50 6.84 4.32
C ASP A 16 18.87 7.06 4.98
N LEU A 17 18.99 6.84 6.30
CA LEU A 17 20.26 6.92 7.03
C LEU A 17 21.25 5.82 6.62
N ALA A 18 20.75 4.65 6.25
CA ALA A 18 21.57 3.55 5.72
C ALA A 18 21.99 3.77 4.25
N GLY A 19 21.58 4.87 3.63
CA GLY A 19 21.94 5.23 2.26
C GLY A 19 21.04 4.63 1.18
N ALA A 20 19.92 4.02 1.56
CA ALA A 20 18.91 3.55 0.62
C ALA A 20 18.08 4.70 0.05
N SER A 21 17.72 4.63 -1.23
CA SER A 21 16.75 5.52 -1.84
C SER A 21 15.34 5.02 -1.49
N VAL A 22 14.56 5.84 -0.78
CA VAL A 22 13.26 5.42 -0.24
C VAL A 22 12.15 6.29 -0.79
N GLU A 23 11.05 5.69 -1.26
CA GLU A 23 9.77 6.36 -1.45
C GLU A 23 8.79 6.02 -0.32
N VAL A 24 7.99 6.97 0.10
CA VAL A 24 6.85 6.76 0.99
C VAL A 24 5.60 7.15 0.25
N LEU A 25 4.77 6.15 -0.01
CA LEU A 25 3.59 6.26 -0.85
C LEU A 25 2.34 5.96 -0.04
N GLY A 26 1.28 6.71 -0.28
CA GLY A 26 -0.04 6.50 0.29
C GLY A 26 -1.08 6.25 -0.78
N PHE A 27 -2.13 5.54 -0.44
CA PHE A 27 -3.27 5.34 -1.30
C PHE A 27 -4.58 5.36 -0.51
N THR A 28 -5.62 5.84 -1.15
CA THR A 28 -6.97 5.93 -0.58
C THR A 28 -7.99 6.14 -1.69
N THR A 29 -9.26 6.30 -1.33
CA THR A 29 -10.28 6.80 -2.23
C THR A 29 -10.58 8.28 -1.95
N ARG A 30 -11.01 9.03 -2.97
CA ARG A 30 -11.41 10.44 -2.81
C ARG A 30 -12.70 10.61 -2.04
N SER A 31 -13.54 9.59 -2.03
CA SER A 31 -14.85 9.60 -1.37
C SER A 31 -15.16 8.23 -0.82
N TRP A 32 -15.92 8.17 0.25
CA TRP A 32 -16.54 6.94 0.73
C TRP A 32 -17.53 6.37 -0.29
N ALA A 33 -17.64 5.04 -0.33
CA ALA A 33 -18.62 4.31 -1.17
C ALA A 33 -18.59 4.75 -2.65
N GLY A 34 -17.38 4.87 -3.23
CA GLY A 34 -17.16 5.08 -4.64
C GLY A 34 -17.37 6.49 -5.19
N GLY A 35 -18.02 7.38 -4.44
CA GLY A 35 -18.17 8.79 -4.80
C GLY A 35 -18.84 9.03 -6.15
N LYS A 36 -18.20 9.85 -7.01
CA LYS A 36 -18.76 10.20 -8.34
C LYS A 36 -18.75 8.99 -9.29
N ALA A 37 -17.75 8.10 -9.19
CA ALA A 37 -17.67 6.91 -10.04
C ALA A 37 -18.87 5.98 -9.79
N ALA A 38 -19.19 5.70 -8.53
CA ALA A 38 -20.37 4.89 -8.18
C ALA A 38 -21.69 5.55 -8.61
N LYS A 39 -21.81 6.89 -8.49
CA LYS A 39 -22.97 7.62 -8.99
C LYS A 39 -23.12 7.51 -10.51
N ALA A 40 -22.01 7.63 -11.25
CA ALA A 40 -22.02 7.49 -12.71
C ALA A 40 -22.40 6.06 -13.15
N TRP A 41 -21.87 5.05 -12.48
CA TRP A 41 -22.24 3.65 -12.72
C TRP A 41 -23.72 3.38 -12.49
N LYS A 42 -24.26 3.85 -11.36
CA LYS A 42 -25.70 3.74 -11.08
C LYS A 42 -26.56 4.45 -12.12
N LYS A 43 -26.17 5.65 -12.56
CA LYS A 43 -26.86 6.42 -13.61
C LYS A 43 -26.84 5.68 -14.96
N ALA A 44 -25.80 4.90 -15.24
CA ALA A 44 -25.68 4.09 -16.45
C ALA A 44 -26.47 2.77 -16.38
N GLY A 45 -27.34 2.58 -15.36
CA GLY A 45 -28.15 1.39 -15.20
C GLY A 45 -27.48 0.27 -14.39
N ALA A 46 -26.41 0.57 -13.68
CA ALA A 46 -25.68 -0.35 -12.82
C ALA A 46 -25.33 -1.69 -13.50
N PRO A 47 -24.65 -1.71 -14.65
CA PRO A 47 -24.29 -2.94 -15.35
C PRO A 47 -23.52 -3.90 -14.42
N ALA A 48 -23.74 -5.21 -14.59
CA ALA A 48 -23.08 -6.23 -13.78
C ALA A 48 -21.57 -6.29 -14.01
N SER A 49 -20.83 -6.63 -12.97
CA SER A 49 -19.36 -6.81 -13.01
C SER A 49 -18.59 -5.62 -13.62
N PRO A 50 -18.81 -4.39 -13.14
CA PRO A 50 -18.24 -3.19 -13.74
C PRO A 50 -16.73 -3.06 -13.52
N GLY A 51 -16.14 -3.87 -12.66
CA GLY A 51 -14.81 -3.61 -12.12
C GLY A 51 -14.84 -2.53 -11.04
N ARG A 52 -13.78 -1.73 -10.95
CA ARG A 52 -13.72 -0.65 -9.95
C ARG A 52 -14.72 0.46 -10.25
N VAL A 53 -15.51 0.83 -9.26
CA VAL A 53 -16.48 1.94 -9.30
C VAL A 53 -16.17 3.03 -8.26
N ALA A 54 -14.90 3.21 -7.94
CA ALA A 54 -14.40 4.20 -7.00
C ALA A 54 -13.41 5.17 -7.64
N GLU A 55 -13.34 6.39 -7.10
CA GLU A 55 -12.29 7.36 -7.43
C GLU A 55 -11.10 7.13 -6.50
N ILE A 56 -10.02 6.55 -7.03
CA ILE A 56 -8.79 6.33 -6.26
C ILE A 56 -7.95 7.61 -6.19
N GLU A 57 -7.14 7.70 -5.15
CA GLU A 57 -6.14 8.74 -4.93
C GLU A 57 -4.82 8.12 -4.49
N HIS A 58 -3.76 8.47 -5.20
CA HIS A 58 -2.40 8.04 -4.92
C HIS A 58 -1.58 9.24 -4.47
N ILE A 59 -0.84 9.10 -3.37
CA ILE A 59 -0.17 10.20 -2.68
C ILE A 59 1.32 9.88 -2.59
N VAL A 60 2.17 10.84 -2.95
CA VAL A 60 3.61 10.74 -2.72
C VAL A 60 3.96 11.58 -1.49
N HIS A 61 4.20 10.93 -0.35
CA HIS A 61 4.64 11.60 0.88
C HIS A 61 6.15 11.88 0.86
N LYS A 62 6.92 10.99 0.23
CA LYS A 62 8.34 11.17 -0.02
C LYS A 62 8.70 10.51 -1.36
N ASP A 63 9.32 11.23 -2.26
CA ASP A 63 9.92 10.66 -3.45
C ASP A 63 11.35 10.15 -3.19
N ALA A 64 11.88 9.37 -4.12
CA ALA A 64 13.20 8.75 -4.02
C ALA A 64 14.36 9.76 -3.95
N ALA A 65 14.22 10.91 -4.62
CA ALA A 65 15.28 11.94 -4.72
C ALA A 65 15.34 12.86 -3.49
N THR A 66 14.28 12.91 -2.69
CA THR A 66 14.19 13.76 -1.50
C THR A 66 14.65 12.99 -0.27
N SER A 67 15.61 13.52 0.50
CA SER A 67 16.02 12.92 1.77
C SER A 67 14.88 12.95 2.79
N TRP A 68 14.87 11.97 3.71
CA TRP A 68 13.88 11.90 4.79
C TRP A 68 13.77 13.22 5.57
N ARG A 69 14.91 13.85 5.90
CA ARG A 69 14.94 15.13 6.63
C ARG A 69 14.16 16.24 5.93
N ARG A 70 14.22 16.33 4.60
CA ARG A 70 13.47 17.30 3.81
C ARG A 70 11.99 16.93 3.69
N ALA A 71 11.69 15.64 3.58
CA ALA A 71 10.33 15.12 3.42
C ALA A 71 9.52 15.09 4.71
N ARG A 72 10.10 15.31 5.90
CA ARG A 72 9.43 15.15 7.21
C ARG A 72 8.05 15.78 7.31
N ARG A 73 7.87 16.99 6.75
CA ARG A 73 6.57 17.66 6.78
C ARG A 73 5.53 16.97 5.91
N SER A 74 5.95 16.49 4.76
CA SER A 74 5.07 15.74 3.85
C SER A 74 4.74 14.35 4.41
N ILE A 75 5.72 13.66 4.97
CA ILE A 75 5.51 12.37 5.67
C ILE A 75 4.52 12.54 6.83
N ALA A 76 4.61 13.63 7.60
CA ALA A 76 3.69 13.93 8.69
C ALA A 76 2.22 14.07 8.25
N THR A 77 1.96 14.34 6.97
CA THR A 77 0.57 14.35 6.44
C THR A 77 -0.09 12.96 6.45
N MET A 78 0.69 11.88 6.57
CA MET A 78 0.13 10.54 6.80
C MET A 78 -0.68 10.44 8.11
N LEU A 79 -0.43 11.35 9.07
CA LEU A 79 -1.16 11.37 10.35
C LEU A 79 -2.53 12.05 10.25
N ASP A 80 -2.85 12.67 9.11
CA ASP A 80 -4.18 13.21 8.87
C ASP A 80 -5.17 12.10 8.53
N ILE A 81 -5.82 11.57 9.58
CA ILE A 81 -6.80 10.48 9.46
C ILE A 81 -8.02 10.84 8.62
N HIS A 82 -8.32 12.13 8.46
CA HIS A 82 -9.46 12.59 7.66
C HIS A 82 -9.20 12.46 6.15
N HIS A 83 -7.94 12.32 5.75
CA HIS A 83 -7.56 12.14 4.37
C HIS A 83 -7.81 10.71 3.88
N TYR A 84 -7.59 9.70 4.74
CA TYR A 84 -7.70 8.29 4.39
C TYR A 84 -9.14 7.77 4.57
N ARG A 85 -9.59 6.97 3.59
CA ARG A 85 -10.91 6.35 3.55
C ARG A 85 -10.79 4.86 3.27
N GLU A 86 -11.15 4.46 2.05
CA GLU A 86 -11.13 3.08 1.61
C GLU A 86 -9.90 2.83 0.70
N GLY A 87 -9.54 1.57 0.46
CA GLY A 87 -8.35 1.20 -0.31
C GLY A 87 -8.64 0.23 -1.46
N VAL A 88 -7.97 0.45 -2.60
CA VAL A 88 -7.90 -0.49 -3.73
C VAL A 88 -6.44 -0.90 -3.91
N ASP A 89 -6.00 -1.80 -3.05
CA ASP A 89 -4.60 -2.17 -2.81
C ASP A 89 -3.90 -2.68 -4.07
N GLY A 90 -4.57 -3.49 -4.89
CA GLY A 90 -3.99 -4.00 -6.12
C GLY A 90 -3.60 -2.90 -7.12
N GLU A 91 -4.45 -1.86 -7.31
CA GLU A 91 -4.11 -0.73 -8.18
C GLU A 91 -2.99 0.15 -7.58
N ALA A 92 -3.00 0.31 -6.26
CA ALA A 92 -1.94 1.01 -5.55
C ALA A 92 -0.59 0.31 -5.70
N LEU A 93 -0.58 -1.03 -5.61
CA LEU A 93 0.61 -1.84 -5.78
C LEU A 93 1.18 -1.72 -7.22
N VAL A 94 0.32 -1.75 -8.25
CA VAL A 94 0.73 -1.52 -9.65
C VAL A 94 1.32 -0.12 -9.84
N TRP A 95 0.70 0.90 -9.24
CA TRP A 95 1.20 2.26 -9.32
C TRP A 95 2.57 2.41 -8.65
N ALA A 96 2.72 1.89 -7.43
CA ALA A 96 3.98 1.91 -6.70
C ALA A 96 5.09 1.14 -7.44
N TYR A 97 4.78 -0.04 -7.99
CA TYR A 97 5.68 -0.80 -8.82
C TYR A 97 6.19 0.01 -10.02
N ARG A 98 5.30 0.68 -10.76
CA ARG A 98 5.68 1.49 -11.94
C ARG A 98 6.65 2.62 -11.58
N ARG A 99 6.47 3.22 -10.42
CA ARG A 99 7.39 4.25 -9.90
C ARG A 99 8.75 3.65 -9.59
N LEU A 100 8.77 2.56 -8.83
CA LEU A 100 9.99 1.90 -8.40
C LEU A 100 10.78 1.31 -9.58
N ALA A 101 10.10 0.71 -10.56
CA ALA A 101 10.72 0.14 -11.75
C ALA A 101 11.39 1.20 -12.66
N ALA A 102 10.98 2.46 -12.56
CA ALA A 102 11.60 3.57 -13.29
C ALA A 102 12.90 4.08 -12.64
N ILE A 103 13.24 3.62 -11.42
CA ILE A 103 14.45 4.03 -10.69
C ILE A 103 15.57 3.03 -10.98
N GLU A 104 16.74 3.51 -11.39
CA GLU A 104 17.92 2.67 -11.51
C GLU A 104 18.47 2.28 -10.12
N ALA A 105 18.47 0.99 -9.83
CA ALA A 105 18.99 0.43 -8.58
C ALA A 105 19.41 -1.03 -8.79
N SER A 106 20.41 -1.47 -8.03
CA SER A 106 20.87 -2.87 -8.04
C SER A 106 19.83 -3.83 -7.42
N ARG A 107 19.05 -3.34 -6.48
CA ARG A 107 17.96 -4.09 -5.82
C ARG A 107 16.77 -3.16 -5.59
N ARG A 108 15.58 -3.65 -5.85
CA ARG A 108 14.32 -2.90 -5.68
C ARG A 108 13.36 -3.67 -4.79
N LEU A 109 12.94 -3.04 -3.70
CA LEU A 109 12.04 -3.64 -2.72
C LEU A 109 10.74 -2.82 -2.67
N LEU A 110 9.60 -3.48 -2.77
CA LEU A 110 8.28 -2.88 -2.64
C LEU A 110 7.55 -3.53 -1.48
N VAL A 111 7.22 -2.74 -0.46
CA VAL A 111 6.53 -3.21 0.75
C VAL A 111 5.15 -2.61 0.83
N LEU A 112 4.12 -3.45 0.82
CA LEU A 112 2.77 -3.06 1.20
C LEU A 112 2.64 -3.12 2.72
N VAL A 113 2.30 -2.01 3.36
CA VAL A 113 1.96 -1.97 4.79
C VAL A 113 0.45 -1.86 4.92
N SER A 114 -0.20 -2.93 5.40
CA SER A 114 -1.65 -3.05 5.45
C SER A 114 -2.13 -3.51 6.83
N ASP A 115 -3.34 -3.11 7.20
CA ASP A 115 -4.05 -3.55 8.41
C ASP A 115 -5.16 -4.56 8.10
N GLY A 116 -5.27 -5.02 6.85
CA GLY A 116 -6.28 -5.99 6.47
C GLY A 116 -6.39 -6.25 4.98
N ALA A 117 -7.51 -6.81 4.61
CA ALA A 117 -7.87 -7.06 3.22
C ALA A 117 -8.26 -5.75 2.50
N PRO A 118 -8.08 -5.68 1.17
CA PRO A 118 -8.51 -4.52 0.39
C PRO A 118 -10.02 -4.30 0.52
N MET A 119 -10.40 -3.06 0.82
CA MET A 119 -11.81 -2.73 1.05
C MET A 119 -12.20 -1.41 0.38
N GLU A 120 -13.12 -1.50 -0.57
CA GLU A 120 -13.84 -0.36 -1.13
C GLU A 120 -15.31 -0.77 -1.35
N THR A 121 -16.19 -0.15 -0.58
CA THR A 121 -17.57 -0.57 -0.41
C THR A 121 -18.37 -0.63 -1.72
N ALA A 122 -18.21 0.38 -2.59
CA ALA A 122 -18.98 0.43 -3.84
C ALA A 122 -18.50 -0.62 -4.84
N THR A 123 -17.19 -0.81 -4.97
CA THR A 123 -16.59 -1.82 -5.85
C THR A 123 -16.92 -3.24 -5.37
N SER A 124 -16.80 -3.48 -4.06
CA SER A 124 -17.15 -4.79 -3.48
C SER A 124 -18.63 -5.12 -3.66
N GLY A 125 -19.51 -4.12 -3.49
CA GLY A 125 -20.97 -4.29 -3.67
C GLY A 125 -21.40 -4.40 -5.14
N ALA A 126 -20.62 -3.91 -6.09
CA ALA A 126 -20.94 -3.94 -7.53
C ALA A 126 -20.42 -5.20 -8.24
N ASN A 127 -19.54 -5.95 -7.61
CA ASN A 127 -18.88 -7.12 -8.18
C ASN A 127 -19.16 -8.37 -7.33
N ARG A 128 -18.59 -9.51 -7.74
CA ARG A 128 -18.66 -10.75 -6.96
C ARG A 128 -17.87 -10.63 -5.65
N LEU A 129 -18.25 -11.43 -4.68
CA LEU A 129 -17.51 -11.55 -3.42
C LEU A 129 -16.03 -11.88 -3.67
N GLY A 130 -15.13 -11.25 -2.93
CA GLY A 130 -13.67 -11.44 -3.06
C GLY A 130 -13.03 -10.78 -4.28
N PHE A 131 -13.75 -9.92 -5.03
CA PHE A 131 -13.23 -9.29 -6.26
C PHE A 131 -11.94 -8.50 -6.02
N LEU A 132 -11.86 -7.73 -4.93
CA LEU A 132 -10.66 -6.94 -4.61
C LEU A 132 -9.52 -7.81 -4.09
N ASP A 133 -9.82 -8.86 -3.34
CA ASP A 133 -8.83 -9.83 -2.84
C ASP A 133 -8.19 -10.58 -4.01
N ASP A 134 -9.01 -11.10 -4.93
CA ASP A 134 -8.53 -11.79 -6.12
C ASP A 134 -7.70 -10.87 -7.02
N HIS A 135 -8.10 -9.59 -7.14
CA HIS A 135 -7.33 -8.61 -7.87
C HIS A 135 -5.97 -8.37 -7.23
N LEU A 136 -5.92 -8.18 -5.90
CA LEU A 136 -4.66 -8.01 -5.17
C LEU A 136 -3.76 -9.25 -5.33
N ALA A 137 -4.32 -10.45 -5.18
CA ALA A 137 -3.58 -11.70 -5.34
C ALA A 137 -3.01 -11.86 -6.76
N ALA A 138 -3.82 -11.56 -7.79
CA ALA A 138 -3.37 -11.61 -9.17
C ALA A 138 -2.25 -10.61 -9.46
N VAL A 139 -2.35 -9.39 -8.93
CA VAL A 139 -1.31 -8.36 -9.06
C VAL A 139 -0.03 -8.79 -8.34
N ALA A 140 -0.13 -9.24 -7.08
CA ALA A 140 1.03 -9.70 -6.31
C ALA A 140 1.77 -10.83 -7.04
N ALA A 141 1.05 -11.83 -7.52
CA ALA A 141 1.62 -12.95 -8.28
C ALA A 141 2.29 -12.48 -9.59
N ALA A 142 1.65 -11.56 -10.32
CA ALA A 142 2.20 -11.03 -11.56
C ALA A 142 3.48 -10.23 -11.33
N LEU A 143 3.58 -9.50 -10.23
CA LEU A 143 4.78 -8.74 -9.86
C LEU A 143 5.91 -9.67 -9.39
N ASP A 144 5.60 -10.68 -8.57
CA ASP A 144 6.58 -11.66 -8.09
C ASP A 144 7.19 -12.45 -9.27
N ALA A 145 6.40 -12.76 -10.29
CA ALA A 145 6.87 -13.45 -11.49
C ALA A 145 7.83 -12.63 -12.38
N ARG A 146 7.90 -11.31 -12.20
CA ARG A 146 8.77 -10.44 -13.00
C ARG A 146 10.23 -10.48 -12.56
N HIS A 147 10.49 -10.72 -11.29
CA HIS A 147 11.82 -10.78 -10.67
C HIS A 147 12.67 -9.48 -10.77
N ASP A 148 12.10 -8.37 -11.23
CA ASP A 148 12.77 -7.07 -11.34
C ASP A 148 12.56 -6.18 -10.10
N VAL A 149 11.55 -6.53 -9.28
CA VAL A 149 11.22 -5.93 -7.98
C VAL A 149 10.84 -7.05 -7.01
N GLU A 150 11.41 -7.04 -5.82
CA GLU A 150 10.99 -7.92 -4.75
C GLU A 150 9.79 -7.31 -4.03
N VAL A 151 8.68 -8.03 -4.01
CA VAL A 151 7.43 -7.55 -3.41
C VAL A 151 7.15 -8.29 -2.12
N GLY A 152 6.77 -7.56 -1.08
CA GLY A 152 6.37 -8.14 0.20
C GLY A 152 5.28 -7.35 0.90
N ALA A 153 4.69 -7.94 1.93
CA ALA A 153 3.69 -7.32 2.78
C ALA A 153 4.10 -7.34 4.26
N LEU A 154 3.92 -6.20 4.92
CA LEU A 154 3.94 -6.08 6.37
C LEU A 154 2.51 -5.83 6.84
N THR A 155 2.01 -6.72 7.68
CA THR A 155 0.63 -6.67 8.12
C THR A 155 0.53 -6.37 9.62
N LEU A 156 -0.55 -5.71 9.97
CA LEU A 156 -0.95 -5.45 11.34
C LEU A 156 -2.28 -6.18 11.54
N ASP A 157 -2.30 -7.16 12.45
CA ASP A 157 -3.52 -7.92 12.81
C ASP A 157 -4.18 -8.73 11.67
N ALA A 158 -3.51 -8.87 10.52
CA ALA A 158 -4.03 -9.62 9.38
C ALA A 158 -2.99 -10.62 8.85
N ASP A 159 -3.44 -11.67 8.17
CA ASP A 159 -2.57 -12.61 7.48
C ASP A 159 -2.74 -12.46 5.95
N LEU A 160 -1.69 -12.00 5.29
CA LEU A 160 -1.59 -11.91 3.84
C LEU A 160 -0.62 -12.94 3.24
N SER A 161 -0.23 -13.98 4.00
CA SER A 161 0.68 -15.03 3.52
C SER A 161 0.11 -15.84 2.36
N GLY A 162 -1.22 -15.91 2.23
CA GLY A 162 -1.90 -16.51 1.07
C GLY A 162 -1.82 -15.68 -0.21
N ILE A 163 -1.47 -14.40 -0.11
CA ILE A 163 -1.38 -13.46 -1.25
C ILE A 163 0.08 -13.13 -1.58
N PHE A 164 0.89 -12.85 -0.56
CA PHE A 164 2.29 -12.47 -0.72
C PHE A 164 3.21 -13.58 -0.26
N ARG A 165 4.09 -14.01 -1.13
CA ARG A 165 5.14 -14.99 -0.82
C ARG A 165 6.06 -14.50 0.31
N ARG A 166 6.33 -13.18 0.35
CA ARG A 166 7.02 -12.51 1.44
C ARG A 166 6.00 -11.73 2.25
N SER A 167 5.56 -12.31 3.35
CA SER A 167 4.64 -11.66 4.29
C SER A 167 5.12 -11.84 5.72
N ARG A 168 5.01 -10.79 6.51
CA ARG A 168 5.28 -10.82 7.95
C ARG A 168 4.21 -10.00 8.67
N SER A 169 3.80 -10.48 9.84
CA SER A 169 2.96 -9.71 10.75
C SER A 169 3.82 -8.98 11.77
N ILE A 170 3.45 -7.75 12.06
CA ILE A 170 4.08 -6.93 13.10
C ILE A 170 3.03 -6.62 14.16
N ASP A 171 3.33 -6.99 15.40
CA ASP A 171 2.58 -6.52 16.57
C ASP A 171 3.09 -5.12 16.96
N LEU A 172 2.17 -4.16 16.99
CA LEU A 172 2.46 -2.80 17.43
C LEU A 172 1.95 -2.51 18.86
N ASP A 173 1.64 -3.53 19.64
CA ASP A 173 1.25 -3.39 21.06
C ASP A 173 2.46 -3.13 21.94
N GLY A 174 2.97 -1.91 21.86
CA GLY A 174 4.14 -1.50 22.63
C GLY A 174 4.93 -0.39 21.94
N THR A 175 6.13 -0.16 22.46
CA THR A 175 7.11 0.78 21.88
C THR A 175 7.84 0.09 20.71
N LEU A 176 8.08 0.81 19.63
CA LEU A 176 8.91 0.32 18.53
C LEU A 176 10.29 -0.10 19.06
N SER A 177 10.71 -1.31 18.77
CA SER A 177 11.94 -1.94 19.24
C SER A 177 12.80 -2.43 18.07
N LEU A 178 14.01 -2.89 18.34
CA LEU A 178 14.88 -3.50 17.34
C LEU A 178 14.23 -4.67 16.61
N GLY A 179 13.39 -5.46 17.29
CA GLY A 179 12.65 -6.57 16.68
C GLY A 179 11.78 -6.16 15.49
N HIS A 180 11.26 -4.94 15.47
CA HIS A 180 10.48 -4.46 14.32
C HIS A 180 11.34 -4.22 13.07
N TYR A 181 12.60 -3.83 13.25
CA TYR A 181 13.56 -3.71 12.13
C TYR A 181 14.02 -5.08 11.63
N GLU A 182 14.19 -6.05 12.55
CA GLU A 182 14.50 -7.44 12.19
C GLU A 182 13.40 -8.03 11.31
N VAL A 183 12.12 -7.79 11.62
CA VAL A 183 11.00 -8.24 10.79
C VAL A 183 11.08 -7.68 9.37
N LEU A 184 11.46 -6.40 9.20
CA LEU A 184 11.65 -5.82 7.86
C LEU A 184 12.87 -6.46 7.15
N ALA A 185 13.96 -6.70 7.86
CA ALA A 185 15.14 -7.38 7.31
C ALA A 185 14.81 -8.81 6.88
N ASP A 186 14.10 -9.57 7.71
CA ASP A 186 13.69 -10.95 7.44
C ASP A 186 12.68 -11.08 6.28
N LEU A 187 11.99 -10.00 5.95
CA LEU A 187 11.06 -10.00 4.83
C LEU A 187 11.78 -10.19 3.49
N PHE A 188 13.03 -9.72 3.38
CA PHE A 188 13.83 -9.71 2.15
C PHE A 188 15.22 -10.34 2.29
N GLY A 189 15.51 -10.96 3.44
CA GLY A 189 16.75 -11.63 3.74
C GLY A 189 16.99 -12.97 3.03
#